data_67c7c050ff6b50e7d78e88c44baf84d1
#
_entry.id   67c7c050ff6b50e7d78e88c44baf84d1
#
_cell.length_a   1.000
_cell.length_b   1.000
_cell.length_c   1.000
_cell.angle_alpha   90.00
_cell.angle_beta   90.00
_cell.angle_gamma   90.00
#
_symmetry.space_group_name_H-M   'P 1'
#
loop_
_entity.id
_entity.type
_entity.pdbx_description
1 polymer ?
#
loop_
_entity_poly.entity_id
_entity_poly.type
_entity_poly.pdbx_seq_one_letter_code
_entity_poly.pdbx_strand_id
1 'polypeptide(L)'
;MKTDYKVGELIYDANIYDGLNTFLSDLQFYKKWLPTNNDARILELCCGTGRLTIPIAQDGYSICGVDYTLSMLEQAKAKAAEAGLDIDFIEAEMRALDLQEKFDFIFIPFNSIHHLYRNEDLFKALECVKSHLKDGGLFLLDCFNPNIQYIVENKKGQAVIAEYTTDDGRKVLIKETMRYESATQINRIEWHYFINGEF
;
A
#
# COMPACT_ATOMS: atom_id res chain seq x y z
N MET A 1 -13.03 14.23 3.41
CA MET A 1 -13.10 14.83 2.05
C MET A 1 -13.36 13.68 1.09
N LYS A 2 -14.52 13.61 0.41
CA LYS A 2 -14.73 12.55 -0.58
C LYS A 2 -13.76 12.79 -1.73
N THR A 3 -12.94 11.81 -2.03
CA THR A 3 -12.06 11.83 -3.19
C THR A 3 -12.91 11.85 -4.45
N ASP A 4 -12.63 12.75 -5.40
CA ASP A 4 -13.36 12.82 -6.68
C ASP A 4 -13.09 11.61 -7.60
N TYR A 5 -12.21 10.71 -7.20
CA TYR A 5 -11.96 9.45 -7.88
C TYR A 5 -12.16 8.31 -6.86
N LYS A 6 -13.00 7.39 -7.25
CA LYS A 6 -13.13 6.13 -6.53
C LYS A 6 -11.88 5.32 -6.78
N VAL A 7 -10.97 5.33 -5.85
CA VAL A 7 -9.91 4.35 -5.82
C VAL A 7 -10.56 3.08 -5.31
N GLY A 8 -10.82 2.18 -6.22
CA GLY A 8 -10.98 0.76 -6.04
C GLY A 8 -11.64 0.20 -4.78
N GLU A 9 -12.80 0.70 -4.35
CA GLU A 9 -13.58 0.06 -3.27
C GLU A 9 -13.90 -1.43 -3.56
N LEU A 10 -13.82 -1.86 -4.83
CA LEU A 10 -14.06 -3.24 -5.25
C LEU A 10 -12.78 -4.11 -5.31
N ILE A 11 -11.60 -3.52 -5.24
CA ILE A 11 -10.32 -4.22 -5.40
C ILE A 11 -9.84 -4.83 -4.06
N TYR A 12 -10.35 -4.36 -2.94
CA TYR A 12 -9.80 -4.67 -1.62
C TYR A 12 -10.60 -5.74 -0.85
N ASP A 13 -10.82 -6.87 -1.49
CA ASP A 13 -10.99 -8.12 -0.75
C ASP A 13 -9.59 -8.51 -0.21
N ALA A 14 -9.43 -8.44 1.10
CA ALA A 14 -8.14 -8.63 1.77
C ALA A 14 -7.54 -10.03 1.50
N ASN A 15 -8.38 -11.06 1.32
CA ASN A 15 -7.91 -12.41 0.99
C ASN A 15 -7.40 -12.50 -0.45
N ILE A 16 -8.04 -11.81 -1.38
CA ILE A 16 -7.56 -11.70 -2.76
C ILE A 16 -6.23 -10.94 -2.80
N TYR A 17 -6.15 -9.84 -2.05
CA TYR A 17 -4.93 -9.05 -1.96
C TYR A 17 -3.76 -9.85 -1.37
N ASP A 18 -3.98 -10.54 -0.25
CA ASP A 18 -2.96 -11.35 0.42
C ASP A 18 -2.50 -12.51 -0.46
N GLY A 19 -3.41 -13.19 -1.16
CA GLY A 19 -3.06 -14.26 -2.09
C GLY A 19 -2.18 -13.81 -3.26
N LEU A 20 -2.33 -12.56 -3.71
CA LEU A 20 -1.50 -11.97 -4.77
C LEU A 20 -0.15 -11.45 -4.24
N ASN A 21 -0.12 -10.93 -3.01
CA ASN A 21 1.01 -10.16 -2.47
C ASN A 21 1.75 -10.91 -1.36
N THR A 22 2.17 -12.14 -1.63
CA THR A 22 2.84 -13.03 -0.66
C THR A 22 4.32 -12.71 -0.46
N PHE A 23 4.93 -11.89 -1.31
CA PHE A 23 6.38 -11.61 -1.26
C PHE A 23 6.75 -10.58 -0.18
N LEU A 24 7.96 -10.73 0.37
CA LEU A 24 8.57 -9.85 1.39
C LEU A 24 9.98 -9.40 0.97
N SER A 25 10.27 -9.40 -0.32
CA SER A 25 11.61 -9.05 -0.82
C SER A 25 11.99 -7.59 -0.54
N ASP A 26 11.00 -6.70 -0.45
CA ASP A 26 11.15 -5.28 -0.12
C ASP A 26 11.35 -5.03 1.39
N LEU A 27 10.92 -5.94 2.26
CA LEU A 27 11.09 -5.81 3.71
C LEU A 27 12.54 -5.55 4.11
N GLN A 28 13.50 -6.26 3.49
CA GLN A 28 14.92 -6.10 3.78
C GLN A 28 15.45 -4.72 3.35
N PHE A 29 14.86 -4.12 2.34
CA PHE A 29 15.19 -2.75 1.95
C PHE A 29 14.75 -1.76 3.03
N TYR A 30 13.49 -1.84 3.49
CA TYR A 30 12.99 -0.95 4.55
C TYR A 30 13.75 -1.13 5.86
N LYS A 31 14.04 -2.36 6.25
CA LYS A 31 14.81 -2.66 7.49
C LYS A 31 16.17 -1.97 7.56
N LYS A 32 16.83 -1.70 6.42
CA LYS A 32 18.11 -0.98 6.40
C LYS A 32 18.00 0.49 6.83
N TRP A 33 16.81 1.07 6.72
CA TRP A 33 16.55 2.47 7.01
C TRP A 33 15.84 2.69 8.34
N LEU A 34 15.45 1.58 9.01
CA LEU A 34 14.83 1.70 10.33
C LEU A 34 15.80 2.35 11.32
N PRO A 35 15.29 3.18 12.22
CA PRO A 35 16.08 3.77 13.29
C PRO A 35 16.74 2.68 14.15
N THR A 36 17.95 2.94 14.62
CA THR A 36 18.66 2.03 15.54
C THR A 36 18.25 2.22 17.00
N ASN A 37 17.48 3.27 17.28
CA ASN A 37 16.95 3.55 18.61
C ASN A 37 15.70 2.72 18.86
N ASN A 38 15.67 1.91 19.91
CA ASN A 38 14.54 1.05 20.27
C ASN A 38 13.26 1.82 20.65
N ASP A 39 13.39 3.09 21.07
CA ASP A 39 12.25 3.96 21.40
C ASP A 39 11.72 4.72 20.18
N ALA A 40 12.27 4.47 19.00
CA ALA A 40 11.85 5.14 17.77
C ALA A 40 10.41 4.77 17.41
N ARG A 41 9.64 5.77 17.02
CA ARG A 41 8.27 5.63 16.53
C ARG A 41 8.28 5.58 15.01
N ILE A 42 7.66 4.58 14.44
CA ILE A 42 7.60 4.32 12.99
C ILE A 42 6.15 4.41 12.52
N LEU A 43 5.95 5.01 11.35
CA LEU A 43 4.65 5.08 10.70
C LEU A 43 4.73 4.51 9.29
N GLU A 44 3.90 3.53 9.01
CA GLU A 44 3.63 3.06 7.65
C GLU A 44 2.32 3.66 7.14
N LEU A 45 2.37 4.40 6.05
CA LEU A 45 1.19 4.89 5.34
C LEU A 45 0.82 3.93 4.21
N CYS A 46 -0.48 3.69 4.02
CA CYS A 46 -1.02 2.69 3.10
C CYS A 46 -0.57 1.26 3.47
N CYS A 47 -0.67 0.92 4.77
CA CYS A 47 -0.17 -0.34 5.31
C CYS A 47 -0.95 -1.59 4.82
N GLY A 48 -2.15 -1.38 4.25
CA GLY A 48 -3.01 -2.46 3.76
C GLY A 48 -3.30 -3.50 4.85
N THR A 49 -3.01 -4.76 4.55
CA THR A 49 -3.18 -5.90 5.48
C THR A 49 -2.00 -6.10 6.45
N GLY A 50 -1.10 -5.12 6.57
CA GLY A 50 0.03 -5.15 7.48
C GLY A 50 1.22 -5.99 6.98
N ARG A 51 1.37 -6.14 5.67
CA ARG A 51 2.43 -6.98 5.04
C ARG A 51 3.84 -6.62 5.50
N LEU A 52 4.16 -5.34 5.70
CA LEU A 52 5.43 -4.88 6.24
C LEU A 52 5.32 -4.48 7.71
N THR A 53 4.19 -3.89 8.13
CA THR A 53 3.96 -3.47 9.52
C THR A 53 4.18 -4.61 10.51
N ILE A 54 3.56 -5.78 10.25
CA ILE A 54 3.62 -6.92 11.16
C ILE A 54 5.04 -7.48 11.31
N PRO A 55 5.79 -7.78 10.23
CA PRO A 55 7.18 -8.25 10.36
C PRO A 55 8.12 -7.24 11.01
N ILE A 56 7.89 -5.93 10.82
CA ILE A 56 8.69 -4.89 11.49
C ILE A 56 8.38 -4.87 13.00
N ALA A 57 7.11 -5.00 13.38
CA ALA A 57 6.71 -5.11 14.79
C ALA A 57 7.24 -6.40 15.43
N GLN A 58 7.29 -7.53 14.72
CA GLN A 58 7.91 -8.78 15.19
C GLN A 58 9.39 -8.64 15.51
N ASP A 59 10.10 -7.74 14.82
CA ASP A 59 11.50 -7.42 15.14
C ASP A 59 11.65 -6.50 16.37
N GLY A 60 10.54 -6.14 17.03
CA GLY A 60 10.53 -5.36 18.26
C GLY A 60 10.42 -3.84 18.05
N TYR A 61 10.15 -3.37 16.84
CA TYR A 61 9.97 -1.94 16.57
C TYR A 61 8.56 -1.47 16.96
N SER A 62 8.49 -0.24 17.47
CA SER A 62 7.22 0.46 17.73
C SER A 62 6.70 1.10 16.44
N ILE A 63 5.77 0.43 15.77
CA ILE A 63 5.22 0.85 14.47
C ILE A 63 3.70 1.00 14.53
N CYS A 64 3.21 2.03 13.85
CA CYS A 64 1.79 2.28 13.59
C CYS A 64 1.51 2.11 12.09
N GLY A 65 0.42 1.47 11.72
CA GLY A 65 -0.04 1.31 10.35
C GLY A 65 -1.26 2.18 10.07
N VAL A 66 -1.23 2.93 8.97
CA VAL A 66 -2.36 3.72 8.49
C VAL A 66 -2.81 3.26 7.13
N ASP A 67 -4.10 3.04 6.97
CA ASP A 67 -4.74 2.81 5.68
C ASP A 67 -6.14 3.45 5.67
N TYR A 68 -6.67 3.77 4.50
CA TYR A 68 -8.03 4.31 4.42
C TYR A 68 -9.09 3.24 4.19
N THR A 69 -8.67 1.98 3.95
CA THR A 69 -9.54 0.84 3.62
C THR A 69 -9.80 -0.01 4.85
N LEU A 70 -11.00 0.11 5.42
CA LEU A 70 -11.35 -0.57 6.67
C LEU A 70 -11.17 -2.10 6.59
N SER A 71 -11.59 -2.75 5.48
CA SER A 71 -11.47 -4.20 5.32
C SER A 71 -10.00 -4.68 5.35
N MET A 72 -9.06 -3.86 4.84
CA MET A 72 -7.63 -4.15 4.92
C MET A 72 -7.13 -4.06 6.36
N LEU A 73 -7.54 -3.03 7.09
CA LEU A 73 -7.15 -2.85 8.49
C LEU A 73 -7.74 -3.93 9.40
N GLU A 74 -8.96 -4.39 9.14
CA GLU A 74 -9.56 -5.52 9.87
C GLU A 74 -8.71 -6.78 9.71
N GLN A 75 -8.26 -7.07 8.49
CA GLN A 75 -7.36 -8.20 8.22
C GLN A 75 -5.98 -7.99 8.88
N ALA A 76 -5.43 -6.77 8.83
CA ALA A 76 -4.16 -6.45 9.50
C ALA A 76 -4.25 -6.68 11.01
N LYS A 77 -5.33 -6.22 11.66
CA LYS A 77 -5.59 -6.43 13.09
C LYS A 77 -5.72 -7.91 13.43
N ALA A 78 -6.44 -8.68 12.61
CA ALA A 78 -6.57 -10.12 12.81
C ALA A 78 -5.21 -10.83 12.76
N LYS A 79 -4.41 -10.55 11.73
CA LYS A 79 -3.06 -11.13 11.58
C LYS A 79 -2.10 -10.70 12.71
N ALA A 80 -2.16 -9.45 13.16
CA ALA A 80 -1.36 -8.99 14.29
C ALA A 80 -1.75 -9.70 15.59
N ALA A 81 -3.05 -9.86 15.85
CA ALA A 81 -3.56 -10.59 17.02
C ALA A 81 -3.13 -12.08 17.00
N GLU A 82 -3.19 -12.76 15.85
CA GLU A 82 -2.70 -14.12 15.67
C GLU A 82 -1.19 -14.24 15.95
N ALA A 83 -0.42 -13.19 15.61
CA ALA A 83 1.00 -13.09 15.90
C ALA A 83 1.31 -12.68 17.36
N GLY A 84 0.29 -12.39 18.17
CA GLY A 84 0.46 -11.93 19.55
C GLY A 84 1.00 -10.51 19.68
N LEU A 85 0.78 -9.67 18.66
CA LEU A 85 1.26 -8.29 18.57
C LEU A 85 0.13 -7.30 18.84
N ASP A 86 0.46 -6.24 19.58
CA ASP A 86 -0.41 -5.08 19.79
C ASP A 86 0.11 -3.92 18.92
N ILE A 87 -0.55 -3.70 17.80
CA ILE A 87 -0.16 -2.70 16.79
C ILE A 87 -1.33 -1.74 16.57
N ASP A 88 -1.05 -0.46 16.60
CA ASP A 88 -2.02 0.59 16.24
C ASP A 88 -2.25 0.59 14.74
N PHE A 89 -3.43 0.13 14.30
CA PHE A 89 -3.91 0.26 12.94
C PHE A 89 -5.04 1.29 12.88
N ILE A 90 -4.79 2.39 12.16
CA ILE A 90 -5.65 3.58 12.14
C ILE A 90 -6.25 3.78 10.74
N GLU A 91 -7.57 3.93 10.69
CA GLU A 91 -8.26 4.33 9.47
C GLU A 91 -8.08 5.84 9.24
N ALA A 92 -7.28 6.20 8.26
CA ALA A 92 -7.07 7.59 7.86
C ALA A 92 -6.60 7.71 6.41
N GLU A 93 -6.82 8.87 5.83
CA GLU A 93 -6.40 9.20 4.47
C GLU A 93 -5.08 9.98 4.52
N MET A 94 -4.07 9.53 3.78
CA MET A 94 -2.70 10.08 3.84
C MET A 94 -2.61 11.59 3.51
N ARG A 95 -3.59 12.15 2.78
CA ARG A 95 -3.67 13.58 2.44
C ARG A 95 -4.34 14.44 3.52
N ALA A 96 -4.94 13.79 4.52
CA ALA A 96 -5.68 14.44 5.60
C ALA A 96 -5.38 13.78 6.95
N LEU A 97 -4.16 13.27 7.10
CA LEU A 97 -3.70 12.64 8.32
C LEU A 97 -3.61 13.67 9.46
N ASP A 98 -4.15 13.33 10.61
CA ASP A 98 -4.08 14.14 11.84
C ASP A 98 -3.88 13.22 13.05
N LEU A 99 -2.67 12.70 13.19
CA LEU A 99 -2.24 11.96 14.37
C LEU A 99 -1.61 12.94 15.35
N GLN A 100 -1.94 12.80 16.64
CA GLN A 100 -1.44 13.70 17.68
C GLN A 100 -0.03 13.32 18.13
N GLU A 101 0.75 12.71 17.28
CA GLU A 101 2.13 12.30 17.54
C GLU A 101 3.04 12.50 16.33
N LYS A 102 4.36 12.43 16.58
CA LYS A 102 5.40 12.53 15.55
C LYS A 102 6.26 11.28 15.53
N PHE A 103 6.79 10.97 14.35
CA PHE A 103 7.51 9.74 14.07
C PHE A 103 8.97 10.02 13.69
N ASP A 104 9.85 9.11 14.07
CA ASP A 104 11.27 9.15 13.69
C ASP A 104 11.47 8.67 12.25
N PHE A 105 10.58 7.76 11.79
CA PHE A 105 10.60 7.21 10.45
C PHE A 105 9.18 7.09 9.91
N ILE A 106 8.93 7.63 8.74
CA ILE A 106 7.67 7.50 8.00
C ILE A 106 7.97 6.88 6.65
N PHE A 107 7.18 5.90 6.22
CA PHE A 107 7.35 5.36 4.89
C PHE A 107 6.05 5.04 4.18
N ILE A 108 6.10 5.10 2.84
CA ILE A 108 5.01 4.72 1.93
C ILE A 108 5.53 3.64 1.00
N PRO A 109 5.20 2.36 1.25
CA PRO A 109 5.69 1.25 0.44
C PRO A 109 4.81 0.95 -0.76
N PHE A 110 5.34 0.07 -1.61
CA PHE A 110 4.60 -0.68 -2.62
C PHE A 110 3.87 0.21 -3.62
N ASN A 111 4.56 1.27 -4.08
CA ASN A 111 4.02 2.20 -5.08
C ASN A 111 2.73 2.92 -4.67
N SER A 112 2.33 2.90 -3.40
CA SER A 112 1.05 3.47 -2.95
C SER A 112 0.91 4.95 -3.26
N ILE A 113 2.04 5.67 -3.38
CA ILE A 113 2.06 7.08 -3.79
C ILE A 113 1.46 7.30 -5.19
N HIS A 114 1.46 6.30 -6.06
CA HIS A 114 0.89 6.40 -7.41
C HIS A 114 -0.64 6.42 -7.45
N HIS A 115 -1.32 6.20 -6.32
CA HIS A 115 -2.77 6.44 -6.21
C HIS A 115 -3.11 7.93 -6.16
N LEU A 116 -2.12 8.80 -6.04
CA LEU A 116 -2.29 10.26 -6.08
C LEU A 116 -2.03 10.78 -7.50
N TYR A 117 -3.11 10.98 -8.27
CA TYR A 117 -3.01 11.36 -9.69
C TYR A 117 -2.79 12.84 -9.94
N ARG A 118 -3.03 13.70 -8.94
CA ARG A 118 -2.89 15.15 -9.04
C ARG A 118 -1.75 15.65 -8.17
N ASN A 119 -1.01 16.62 -8.67
CA ASN A 119 0.10 17.22 -7.91
C ASN A 119 -0.39 17.82 -6.59
N GLU A 120 -1.59 18.41 -6.55
CA GLU A 120 -2.17 18.97 -5.33
C GLU A 120 -2.38 17.90 -4.26
N ASP A 121 -2.78 16.68 -4.66
CA ASP A 121 -2.96 15.56 -3.74
C ASP A 121 -1.62 15.05 -3.24
N LEU A 122 -0.62 14.96 -4.11
CA LEU A 122 0.75 14.61 -3.73
C LEU A 122 1.32 15.62 -2.73
N PHE A 123 1.18 16.94 -2.99
CA PHE A 123 1.64 17.97 -2.07
C PHE A 123 0.97 17.87 -0.70
N LYS A 124 -0.36 17.64 -0.64
CA LYS A 124 -1.06 17.44 0.63
C LYS A 124 -0.53 16.24 1.41
N ALA A 125 -0.30 15.11 0.75
CA ALA A 125 0.29 13.94 1.39
C ALA A 125 1.69 14.23 1.95
N LEU A 126 2.54 14.92 1.18
CA LEU A 126 3.87 15.31 1.64
C LEU A 126 3.84 16.33 2.77
N GLU A 127 2.88 17.25 2.78
CA GLU A 127 2.66 18.18 3.90
C GLU A 127 2.22 17.42 5.17
N CYS A 128 1.32 16.43 5.04
CA CYS A 128 0.93 15.56 6.13
C CYS A 128 2.13 14.76 6.66
N VAL A 129 2.94 14.16 5.79
CA VAL A 129 4.18 13.48 6.21
C VAL A 129 5.09 14.43 6.97
N LYS A 130 5.34 15.63 6.42
CA LYS A 130 6.20 16.63 7.05
C LYS A 130 5.69 17.05 8.44
N SER A 131 4.37 17.21 8.61
CA SER A 131 3.80 17.62 9.90
C SER A 131 3.90 16.53 10.96
N HIS A 132 3.95 15.24 10.57
CA HIS A 132 4.08 14.11 11.48
C HIS A 132 5.52 13.59 11.64
N LEU A 133 6.48 14.14 10.90
CA LEU A 133 7.88 13.77 11.02
C LEU A 133 8.54 14.57 12.14
N LYS A 134 9.34 13.94 13.00
CA LYS A 134 10.19 14.61 13.98
C LYS A 134 11.31 15.38 13.29
N ASP A 135 11.90 16.36 13.97
CA ASP A 135 13.11 17.02 13.52
C ASP A 135 14.24 15.99 13.38
N GLY A 136 14.85 15.93 12.19
CA GLY A 136 15.86 14.92 11.86
C GLY A 136 15.30 13.53 11.53
N GLY A 137 13.97 13.36 11.53
CA GLY A 137 13.32 12.12 11.11
C GLY A 137 13.48 11.85 9.62
N LEU A 138 13.34 10.60 9.22
CA LEU A 138 13.52 10.15 7.84
C LEU A 138 12.17 9.80 7.21
N PHE A 139 11.96 10.28 5.98
CA PHE A 139 10.86 9.85 5.12
C PHE A 139 11.39 9.01 3.95
N LEU A 140 10.78 7.85 3.71
CA LEU A 140 11.14 6.94 2.63
C LEU A 140 9.89 6.53 1.85
N LEU A 141 10.00 6.48 0.54
CA LEU A 141 8.97 5.90 -0.32
C LEU A 141 9.61 5.10 -1.45
N ASP A 142 8.91 4.11 -1.93
CA ASP A 142 9.20 3.50 -3.22
C ASP A 142 8.21 3.97 -4.28
N CYS A 143 8.66 3.99 -5.51
CA CYS A 143 7.80 4.26 -6.63
C CYS A 143 8.26 3.48 -7.87
N PHE A 144 7.28 3.05 -8.64
CA PHE A 144 7.49 2.33 -9.88
C PHE A 144 8.25 3.19 -10.89
N ASN A 145 9.32 2.62 -11.46
CA ASN A 145 9.99 3.23 -12.61
C ASN A 145 9.33 2.73 -13.90
N PRO A 146 8.63 3.57 -14.67
CA PRO A 146 7.86 3.15 -15.82
C PRO A 146 8.72 2.44 -16.86
N ASN A 147 8.36 1.21 -17.22
CA ASN A 147 8.91 0.53 -18.37
C ASN A 147 8.15 0.96 -19.62
N ILE A 148 8.75 1.88 -20.39
CA ILE A 148 8.13 2.47 -21.59
C ILE A 148 7.86 1.40 -22.65
N GLN A 149 8.74 0.41 -22.78
CA GLN A 149 8.55 -0.69 -23.73
C GLN A 149 7.30 -1.50 -23.37
N TYR A 150 7.13 -1.85 -22.07
CA TYR A 150 5.95 -2.54 -21.58
C TYR A 150 4.66 -1.75 -21.85
N ILE A 151 4.69 -0.43 -21.60
CA ILE A 151 3.55 0.47 -21.86
C ILE A 151 3.19 0.50 -23.34
N VAL A 152 4.19 0.50 -24.24
CA VAL A 152 3.96 0.55 -25.68
C VAL A 152 3.42 -0.77 -26.22
N GLU A 153 3.98 -1.90 -25.75
CA GLU A 153 3.61 -3.25 -26.22
C GLU A 153 2.22 -3.67 -25.72
N ASN A 154 1.81 -3.26 -24.53
CA ASN A 154 0.55 -3.66 -23.90
C ASN A 154 -0.61 -2.67 -24.14
N LYS A 155 -0.50 -1.76 -25.10
CA LYS A 155 -1.58 -0.81 -25.46
C LYS A 155 -2.86 -1.47 -25.97
N LYS A 156 -2.83 -2.76 -26.32
CA LYS A 156 -3.94 -3.46 -26.96
C LYS A 156 -4.10 -4.86 -26.37
N GLY A 157 -5.14 -5.06 -25.57
CA GLY A 157 -5.56 -6.38 -25.12
C GLY A 157 -5.57 -6.54 -23.59
N GLN A 158 -6.09 -7.68 -23.17
CA GLN A 158 -6.04 -8.13 -21.79
C GLN A 158 -4.83 -9.06 -21.61
N ALA A 159 -3.94 -8.73 -20.68
CA ALA A 159 -2.86 -9.62 -20.26
C ALA A 159 -3.28 -10.38 -18.99
N VAL A 160 -3.01 -11.67 -18.91
CA VAL A 160 -3.10 -12.42 -17.65
C VAL A 160 -1.90 -12.04 -16.80
N ILE A 161 -2.15 -11.51 -15.61
CA ILE A 161 -1.09 -11.07 -14.71
C ILE A 161 -0.93 -11.99 -13.49
N ALA A 162 -1.99 -12.70 -13.08
CA ALA A 162 -1.93 -13.66 -11.99
C ALA A 162 -3.02 -14.73 -12.13
N GLU A 163 -2.69 -15.92 -11.63
CA GLU A 163 -3.64 -17.01 -11.38
C GLU A 163 -3.18 -17.74 -10.11
N TYR A 164 -4.06 -17.80 -9.11
CA TYR A 164 -3.75 -18.43 -7.82
C TYR A 164 -5.04 -18.89 -7.12
N THR A 165 -4.86 -19.57 -5.99
CA THR A 165 -5.96 -19.94 -5.10
C THR A 165 -5.76 -19.22 -3.76
N THR A 166 -6.79 -18.56 -3.25
CA THR A 166 -6.78 -17.92 -1.93
C THR A 166 -6.81 -18.97 -0.82
N ASP A 167 -6.47 -18.59 0.41
CA ASP A 167 -6.48 -19.48 1.56
C ASP A 167 -7.88 -20.05 1.87
N ASP A 168 -8.92 -19.31 1.53
CA ASP A 168 -10.32 -19.74 1.63
C ASP A 168 -10.78 -20.62 0.44
N GLY A 169 -9.87 -20.96 -0.49
CA GLY A 169 -10.09 -21.91 -1.58
C GLY A 169 -10.70 -21.34 -2.86
N ARG A 170 -10.86 -20.02 -2.99
CA ARG A 170 -11.33 -19.38 -4.23
C ARG A 170 -10.22 -19.40 -5.30
N LYS A 171 -10.56 -19.82 -6.51
CA LYS A 171 -9.67 -19.69 -7.66
C LYS A 171 -9.79 -18.27 -8.23
N VAL A 172 -8.69 -17.57 -8.33
CA VAL A 172 -8.62 -16.20 -8.80
C VAL A 172 -7.77 -16.12 -10.05
N LEU A 173 -8.33 -15.57 -11.12
CA LEU A 173 -7.63 -15.19 -12.35
C LEU A 173 -7.74 -13.68 -12.50
N ILE A 174 -6.61 -12.99 -12.62
CA ILE A 174 -6.55 -11.54 -12.80
C ILE A 174 -6.04 -11.24 -14.21
N LYS A 175 -6.83 -10.46 -14.94
CA LYS A 175 -6.43 -9.91 -16.24
C LYS A 175 -6.31 -8.40 -16.13
N GLU A 176 -5.31 -7.84 -16.79
CA GLU A 176 -5.03 -6.42 -16.81
C GLU A 176 -5.36 -5.81 -18.17
N THR A 177 -5.99 -4.66 -18.17
CA THR A 177 -6.00 -3.73 -19.29
C THR A 177 -5.34 -2.43 -18.87
N MET A 178 -4.59 -1.81 -19.78
CA MET A 178 -3.96 -0.53 -19.47
C MET A 178 -4.22 0.50 -20.56
N ARG A 179 -4.28 1.77 -20.12
CA ARG A 179 -4.40 2.92 -21.01
C ARG A 179 -3.46 4.02 -20.53
N TYR A 180 -2.40 4.24 -21.29
CA TYR A 180 -1.47 5.34 -21.03
C TYR A 180 -1.95 6.62 -21.74
N GLU A 181 -2.05 7.70 -20.98
CA GLU A 181 -2.38 9.04 -21.45
C GLU A 181 -1.12 9.92 -21.45
N SER A 182 -0.56 10.14 -22.63
CA SER A 182 0.72 10.84 -22.78
C SER A 182 0.70 12.31 -22.35
N ALA A 183 -0.46 12.98 -22.44
CA ALA A 183 -0.60 14.38 -22.06
C ALA A 183 -0.48 14.59 -20.54
N THR A 184 -1.00 13.67 -19.75
CA THR A 184 -0.97 13.71 -18.28
C THR A 184 0.10 12.79 -17.70
N GLN A 185 0.71 11.94 -18.51
CA GLN A 185 1.65 10.89 -18.11
C GLN A 185 1.04 9.88 -17.10
N ILE A 186 -0.28 9.72 -17.15
CA ILE A 186 -1.00 8.77 -16.30
C ILE A 186 -1.21 7.46 -17.06
N ASN A 187 -0.83 6.34 -16.45
CA ASN A 187 -1.18 5.02 -16.91
C ASN A 187 -2.35 4.49 -16.07
N ARG A 188 -3.52 4.38 -16.71
CA ARG A 188 -4.69 3.81 -16.06
C ARG A 188 -4.67 2.30 -16.25
N ILE A 189 -4.68 1.59 -15.15
CA ILE A 189 -4.67 0.13 -15.09
C ILE A 189 -6.01 -0.32 -14.54
N GLU A 190 -6.65 -1.23 -15.25
CA GLU A 190 -7.87 -1.89 -14.82
C GLU A 190 -7.58 -3.37 -14.66
N TRP A 191 -7.81 -3.90 -13.47
CA TRP A 191 -7.72 -5.31 -13.18
C TRP A 191 -9.11 -5.93 -13.17
N HIS A 192 -9.24 -6.99 -13.93
CA HIS A 192 -10.48 -7.75 -14.05
C HIS A 192 -10.31 -9.07 -13.30
N TYR A 193 -11.07 -9.22 -12.23
CA TYR A 193 -11.01 -10.39 -11.36
C TYR A 193 -12.06 -11.41 -11.78
N PHE A 194 -11.63 -12.64 -12.05
CA PHE A 194 -12.50 -13.78 -12.29
C PHE A 194 -12.35 -14.73 -11.12
N ILE A 195 -13.41 -14.86 -10.32
CA ILE A 195 -13.42 -15.68 -9.11
C ILE A 195 -14.22 -16.95 -9.39
N ASN A 196 -13.58 -18.13 -9.27
CA ASN A 196 -14.17 -19.43 -9.63
C ASN A 196 -14.72 -19.47 -11.08
N GLY A 197 -14.15 -18.68 -11.97
CA GLY A 197 -14.56 -18.58 -13.38
C GLY A 197 -15.63 -17.54 -13.67
N GLU A 198 -16.16 -16.84 -12.68
CA GLU A 198 -17.15 -15.75 -12.82
C GLU A 198 -16.47 -14.39 -12.68
N PHE A 199 -16.90 -13.41 -13.53
CA PHE A 199 -16.42 -12.03 -13.51
C PHE A 199 -17.18 -11.19 -12.50
#